data_ee427d1c81d33b234e5bc74550338cdb
#
_entry.id   ee427d1c81d33b234e5bc74550338cdb
#
_cell.length_a   1.000
_cell.length_b   1.000
_cell.length_c   1.000
_cell.angle_alpha   90.00
_cell.angle_beta   90.00
_cell.angle_gamma   90.00
#
_symmetry.space_group_name_H-M   'P 1'
#
loop_
_entity.id
_entity.type
_entity.pdbx_description
1 polymer ?
#
loop_
_entity_poly.entity_id
_entity_poly.type
_entity_poly.pdbx_seq_one_letter_code
_entity_poly.pdbx_strand_id
1 'polypeptide(L)'
;MCIRDSTYEVYWNMSADAFMKRMQKEHAAFWNKERRGKAANIGLSPEEVATLASIVEEETANNAEKPMVAGLYINRLNKGMLLQADPTVKFGLQEFGLKRILNKHLAVDSPYNTYKYAGLPPGPIRIPSIQGLESVLNYTHHNFIYMCAKEDFSGTHNFAATLSQHMANARRYQQELNKRRIK
;
A
#
# COMPACT_ATOMS: atom_id res chain seq x y z
N MET A 1 -6.33 -1.91 13.34
CA MET A 1 -7.80 -2.01 13.34
C MET A 1 -8.36 -0.98 12.37
N CYS A 2 -8.91 -1.42 11.25
CA CYS A 2 -9.30 -0.53 10.15
C CYS A 2 -10.78 -0.20 10.25
N ILE A 3 -11.11 0.98 10.82
CA ILE A 3 -12.49 1.39 11.07
C ILE A 3 -12.67 2.87 10.71
N ARG A 4 -11.70 3.47 10.02
CA ARG A 4 -11.66 4.92 9.82
C ARG A 4 -12.65 5.43 8.79
N ASP A 5 -13.12 4.58 7.87
CA ASP A 5 -13.96 5.00 6.73
C ASP A 5 -15.46 4.91 7.02
N SER A 6 -15.83 4.61 8.26
CA SER A 6 -17.22 4.44 8.64
C SER A 6 -17.61 5.47 9.72
N THR A 7 -18.84 5.97 9.64
CA THR A 7 -19.42 6.77 10.69
C THR A 7 -20.15 5.87 11.66
N TYR A 8 -19.87 6.02 12.94
CA TYR A 8 -20.51 5.26 14.00
C TYR A 8 -21.29 6.18 14.92
N GLU A 9 -22.57 5.90 15.09
CA GLU A 9 -23.36 6.54 16.14
C GLU A 9 -23.01 5.90 17.48
N VAL A 10 -22.59 6.72 18.42
CA VAL A 10 -22.23 6.34 19.76
C VAL A 10 -22.79 7.35 20.77
N TYR A 11 -23.11 6.90 21.97
CA TYR A 11 -23.49 7.82 23.03
C TYR A 11 -22.30 8.69 23.45
N TRP A 12 -22.55 9.96 23.66
CA TRP A 12 -21.52 10.93 24.04
C TRP A 12 -20.78 10.54 25.34
N ASN A 13 -21.47 9.86 26.27
CA ASN A 13 -20.94 9.39 27.56
C ASN A 13 -20.41 7.95 27.51
N MET A 14 -20.13 7.42 26.33
CA MET A 14 -19.58 6.08 26.16
C MET A 14 -18.17 6.00 26.78
N SER A 15 -17.93 4.98 27.61
CA SER A 15 -16.60 4.71 28.17
C SER A 15 -15.59 4.26 27.09
N ALA A 16 -14.30 4.46 27.35
CA ALA A 16 -13.24 3.97 26.45
C ALA A 16 -13.33 2.45 26.22
N ASP A 17 -13.61 1.67 27.26
CA ASP A 17 -13.77 0.22 27.14
C ASP A 17 -14.97 -0.17 26.26
N ALA A 18 -16.10 0.54 26.41
CA ALA A 18 -17.27 0.30 25.57
C ALA A 18 -16.99 0.66 24.11
N PHE A 19 -16.25 1.75 23.87
CA PHE A 19 -15.80 2.12 22.54
C PHE A 19 -14.89 1.06 21.93
N MET A 20 -13.88 0.58 22.67
CA MET A 20 -12.99 -0.47 22.21
C MET A 20 -13.72 -1.77 21.88
N LYS A 21 -14.69 -2.19 22.72
CA LYS A 21 -15.53 -3.36 22.45
C LYS A 21 -16.39 -3.17 21.19
N ARG A 22 -16.91 -1.96 20.96
CA ARG A 22 -17.65 -1.65 19.74
C ARG A 22 -16.75 -1.78 18.51
N MET A 23 -15.53 -1.24 18.56
CA MET A 23 -14.58 -1.33 17.47
C MET A 23 -14.13 -2.78 17.19
N GLN A 24 -13.92 -3.58 18.22
CA GLN A 24 -13.63 -5.01 18.07
C GLN A 24 -14.79 -5.77 17.36
N LYS A 25 -16.04 -5.43 17.70
CA LYS A 25 -17.21 -6.02 17.04
C LYS A 25 -17.26 -5.66 15.56
N GLU A 26 -17.01 -4.39 15.20
CA GLU A 26 -16.99 -3.94 13.80
C GLU A 26 -15.85 -4.61 13.02
N HIS A 27 -14.66 -4.72 13.63
CA HIS A 27 -13.54 -5.46 13.05
C HIS A 27 -13.88 -6.93 12.79
N ALA A 28 -14.50 -7.61 13.77
CA ALA A 28 -14.92 -9.00 13.62
C ALA A 28 -16.00 -9.17 12.53
N ALA A 29 -16.92 -8.22 12.43
CA ALA A 29 -17.94 -8.20 11.38
C ALA A 29 -17.35 -7.97 9.98
N PHE A 30 -16.36 -7.09 9.87
CA PHE A 30 -15.62 -6.90 8.61
C PHE A 30 -14.90 -8.17 8.18
N TRP A 31 -14.14 -8.81 9.09
CA TRP A 31 -13.40 -10.04 8.82
C TRP A 31 -14.29 -11.29 8.92
N ASN A 32 -15.34 -11.32 8.11
CA ASN A 32 -16.24 -12.47 7.98
C ASN A 32 -15.53 -13.66 7.30
N LYS A 33 -16.24 -14.81 7.22
CA LYS A 33 -15.70 -16.04 6.63
C LYS A 33 -15.22 -15.86 5.19
N GLU A 34 -15.95 -15.08 4.39
CA GLU A 34 -15.59 -14.82 2.98
C GLU A 34 -14.26 -14.08 2.87
N ARG A 35 -14.11 -12.94 3.59
CA ARG A 35 -12.88 -12.13 3.53
C ARG A 35 -11.66 -12.87 4.10
N ARG A 36 -11.84 -13.63 5.17
CA ARG A 36 -10.79 -14.52 5.69
C ARG A 36 -10.40 -15.59 4.67
N GLY A 37 -11.36 -16.17 3.96
CA GLY A 37 -11.10 -17.10 2.86
C GLY A 37 -10.31 -16.46 1.72
N LYS A 38 -10.68 -15.24 1.31
CA LYS A 38 -9.91 -14.48 0.29
C LYS A 38 -8.48 -14.23 0.75
N ALA A 39 -8.28 -13.78 1.99
CA ALA A 39 -6.94 -13.56 2.55
C ALA A 39 -6.10 -14.84 2.54
N ALA A 40 -6.67 -15.97 3.00
CA ALA A 40 -6.02 -17.27 2.99
C ALA A 40 -5.65 -17.74 1.57
N ASN A 41 -6.49 -17.47 0.56
CA ASN A 41 -6.21 -17.81 -0.84
C ASN A 41 -5.03 -17.01 -1.42
N ILE A 42 -4.77 -15.82 -0.89
CA ILE A 42 -3.60 -14.99 -1.25
C ILE A 42 -2.36 -15.43 -0.46
N GLY A 43 -2.54 -16.23 0.62
CA GLY A 43 -1.47 -16.61 1.53
C GLY A 43 -1.14 -15.55 2.58
N LEU A 44 -2.09 -14.64 2.88
CA LEU A 44 -1.91 -13.56 3.85
C LEU A 44 -2.90 -13.70 5.03
N SER A 45 -2.44 -13.35 6.23
CA SER A 45 -3.32 -13.14 7.38
C SER A 45 -4.12 -11.84 7.24
N PRO A 46 -5.19 -11.64 8.01
CA PRO A 46 -5.91 -10.36 8.07
C PRO A 46 -5.02 -9.16 8.39
N GLU A 47 -4.03 -9.34 9.26
CA GLU A 47 -3.06 -8.32 9.67
C GLU A 47 -2.10 -7.98 8.53
N GLU A 48 -1.64 -8.99 7.77
CA GLU A 48 -0.80 -8.82 6.59
C GLU A 48 -1.56 -8.15 5.45
N VAL A 49 -2.84 -8.48 5.24
CA VAL A 49 -3.71 -7.76 4.31
C VAL A 49 -3.82 -6.29 4.69
N ALA A 50 -4.00 -5.97 5.99
CA ALA A 50 -4.05 -4.59 6.45
C ALA A 50 -2.71 -3.86 6.23
N THR A 51 -1.61 -4.56 6.47
CA THR A 51 -0.25 -4.02 6.23
C THR A 51 -0.05 -3.70 4.74
N LEU A 52 -0.35 -4.64 3.85
CA LEU A 52 -0.24 -4.40 2.40
C LEU A 52 -1.20 -3.32 1.92
N ALA A 53 -2.44 -3.31 2.40
CA ALA A 53 -3.42 -2.28 2.06
C ALA A 53 -2.96 -0.88 2.46
N SER A 54 -2.28 -0.72 3.61
CA SER A 54 -1.72 0.55 4.04
C SER A 54 -0.63 1.07 3.10
N ILE A 55 0.17 0.17 2.53
CA ILE A 55 1.19 0.51 1.52
C ILE A 55 0.52 0.93 0.21
N VAL A 56 -0.41 0.11 -0.29
CA VAL A 56 -1.16 0.40 -1.54
C VAL A 56 -1.85 1.76 -1.48
N GLU A 57 -2.39 2.12 -0.33
CA GLU A 57 -3.11 3.37 -0.13
C GLU A 57 -2.21 4.61 -0.13
N GLU A 58 -0.95 4.46 0.30
CA GLU A 58 0.07 5.51 0.21
C GLU A 58 0.71 5.63 -1.18
N GLU A 59 0.66 4.56 -2.00
CA GLU A 59 1.18 4.59 -3.37
C GLU A 59 0.23 5.30 -4.34
N THR A 60 -1.08 5.13 -4.18
CA THR A 60 -2.04 5.75 -5.09
C THR A 60 -3.32 6.20 -4.39
N ALA A 61 -3.71 7.45 -4.66
CA ALA A 61 -5.01 7.98 -4.27
C ALA A 61 -6.15 7.49 -5.18
N ASN A 62 -5.81 6.93 -6.36
CA ASN A 62 -6.79 6.46 -7.33
C ASN A 62 -7.33 5.08 -6.93
N ASN A 63 -8.56 5.07 -6.45
CA ASN A 63 -9.23 3.84 -6.01
C ASN A 63 -9.36 2.77 -7.10
N ALA A 64 -9.50 3.17 -8.36
CA ALA A 64 -9.59 2.22 -9.48
C ALA A 64 -8.24 1.54 -9.77
N GLU A 65 -7.12 2.15 -9.38
CA GLU A 65 -5.79 1.62 -9.60
C GLU A 65 -5.30 0.73 -8.44
N LYS A 66 -5.83 0.91 -7.24
CA LYS A 66 -5.42 0.16 -6.03
C LYS A 66 -5.37 -1.35 -6.24
N PRO A 67 -6.35 -2.02 -6.90
CA PRO A 67 -6.26 -3.47 -7.14
C PRO A 67 -5.08 -3.88 -8.04
N MET A 68 -4.66 -3.03 -8.98
CA MET A 68 -3.49 -3.25 -9.83
C MET A 68 -2.20 -3.13 -9.01
N VAL A 69 -2.09 -2.10 -8.18
CA VAL A 69 -0.94 -1.89 -7.28
C VAL A 69 -0.85 -3.04 -6.27
N ALA A 70 -1.96 -3.47 -5.70
CA ALA A 70 -2.01 -4.64 -4.81
C ALA A 70 -1.47 -5.90 -5.50
N GLY A 71 -1.91 -6.17 -6.73
CA GLY A 71 -1.44 -7.30 -7.53
C GLY A 71 0.06 -7.25 -7.81
N LEU A 72 0.62 -6.06 -8.07
CA LEU A 72 2.06 -5.88 -8.24
C LEU A 72 2.84 -6.30 -6.98
N TYR A 73 2.42 -5.83 -5.82
CA TYR A 73 3.08 -6.16 -4.56
C TYR A 73 2.92 -7.64 -4.18
N ILE A 74 1.75 -8.25 -4.42
CA ILE A 74 1.55 -9.70 -4.25
C ILE A 74 2.48 -10.49 -5.16
N ASN A 75 2.66 -10.06 -6.43
CA ASN A 75 3.61 -10.69 -7.33
C ASN A 75 5.06 -10.60 -6.83
N ARG A 76 5.45 -9.47 -6.25
CA ARG A 76 6.78 -9.31 -5.63
C ARG A 76 6.95 -10.21 -4.42
N LEU A 77 5.96 -10.28 -3.53
CA LEU A 77 5.97 -11.18 -2.36
C LEU A 77 6.14 -12.64 -2.81
N ASN A 78 5.34 -13.09 -3.77
CA ASN A 78 5.39 -14.46 -4.29
C ASN A 78 6.72 -14.81 -4.96
N LYS A 79 7.48 -13.80 -5.44
CA LYS A 79 8.82 -13.98 -6.03
C LYS A 79 9.96 -13.76 -5.03
N GLY A 80 9.66 -13.50 -3.76
CA GLY A 80 10.67 -13.15 -2.75
C GLY A 80 11.42 -11.85 -3.05
N MET A 81 10.83 -10.95 -3.85
CA MET A 81 11.43 -9.66 -4.16
C MET A 81 11.18 -8.65 -3.04
N LEU A 82 12.13 -7.74 -2.85
CA LEU A 82 11.93 -6.56 -2.00
C LEU A 82 10.75 -5.74 -2.52
N LEU A 83 9.88 -5.24 -1.63
CA LEU A 83 8.73 -4.43 -2.05
C LEU A 83 9.16 -3.07 -2.60
N GLN A 84 10.19 -2.45 -2.03
CA GLN A 84 10.75 -1.17 -2.46
C GLN A 84 9.68 -0.07 -2.56
N ALA A 85 8.86 0.01 -1.52
CA ALA A 85 7.80 0.99 -1.41
C ALA A 85 8.30 2.23 -0.67
N ASP A 86 8.38 3.37 -1.35
CA ASP A 86 8.85 4.65 -0.79
C ASP A 86 8.11 5.07 0.50
N PRO A 87 6.78 4.88 0.62
CA PRO A 87 6.05 5.21 1.83
C PRO A 87 6.56 4.49 3.09
N THR A 88 7.08 3.28 2.94
CA THR A 88 7.61 2.49 4.07
C THR A 88 8.91 3.09 4.61
N VAL A 89 9.72 3.70 3.73
CA VAL A 89 10.95 4.43 4.12
C VAL A 89 10.58 5.71 4.88
N LYS A 90 9.61 6.48 4.39
CA LYS A 90 9.09 7.67 5.10
C LYS A 90 8.61 7.31 6.50
N PHE A 91 7.87 6.22 6.62
CA PHE A 91 7.39 5.72 7.91
C PHE A 91 8.56 5.28 8.80
N GLY A 92 9.54 4.56 8.27
CA GLY A 92 10.73 4.13 9.02
C GLY A 92 11.59 5.28 9.54
N LEU A 93 11.62 6.39 8.80
CA LEU A 93 12.31 7.63 9.19
C LEU A 93 11.49 8.51 10.15
N GLN A 94 10.16 8.29 10.25
CA GLN A 94 9.21 9.19 10.91
C GLN A 94 9.20 10.61 10.32
N GLU A 95 9.58 10.74 9.03
CA GLU A 95 9.66 12.02 8.31
C GLU A 95 8.55 12.10 7.24
N PHE A 96 7.32 12.29 7.68
CA PHE A 96 6.13 12.28 6.79
C PHE A 96 6.06 13.46 5.82
N GLY A 97 6.80 14.54 6.08
CA GLY A 97 6.88 15.72 5.22
C GLY A 97 7.81 15.58 4.02
N LEU A 98 8.54 14.48 3.88
CA LEU A 98 9.45 14.27 2.76
C LEU A 98 8.68 14.20 1.43
N LYS A 99 8.96 15.13 0.53
CA LYS A 99 8.38 15.15 -0.82
C LYS A 99 9.07 14.15 -1.76
N ARG A 100 10.34 13.81 -1.50
CA ARG A 100 11.14 12.93 -2.34
C ARG A 100 12.06 12.05 -1.49
N ILE A 101 12.10 10.76 -1.79
CA ILE A 101 13.06 9.82 -1.23
C ILE A 101 14.36 9.93 -2.02
N LEU A 102 15.47 10.13 -1.30
CA LEU A 102 16.83 10.17 -1.84
C LEU A 102 17.59 8.91 -1.40
N ASN A 103 18.68 8.57 -2.12
CA ASN A 103 19.50 7.38 -1.80
C ASN A 103 19.93 7.30 -0.33
N LYS A 104 20.24 8.43 0.31
CA LYS A 104 20.59 8.48 1.75
C LYS A 104 19.45 7.97 2.65
N HIS A 105 18.20 8.17 2.25
CA HIS A 105 17.02 7.74 3.00
C HIS A 105 16.80 6.23 2.88
N LEU A 106 17.18 5.62 1.74
CA LEU A 106 17.08 4.17 1.52
C LEU A 106 17.99 3.35 2.43
N ALA A 107 19.00 4.00 3.02
CA ALA A 107 19.94 3.35 3.93
C ALA A 107 19.43 3.23 5.38
N VAL A 108 18.26 3.83 5.70
CA VAL A 108 17.71 3.80 7.07
C VAL A 108 17.58 2.37 7.59
N ASP A 109 18.06 2.15 8.80
CA ASP A 109 17.94 0.86 9.48
C ASP A 109 16.66 0.81 10.31
N SER A 110 15.59 0.40 9.63
CA SER A 110 14.26 0.26 10.22
C SER A 110 13.61 -1.02 9.69
N PRO A 111 12.92 -1.81 10.51
CA PRO A 111 12.20 -3.00 10.06
C PRO A 111 11.08 -2.67 9.05
N TYR A 112 10.70 -1.40 8.93
CA TYR A 112 9.77 -0.92 7.92
C TYR A 112 10.43 -0.63 6.58
N ASN A 113 11.76 -0.63 6.47
CA ASN A 113 12.44 -0.32 5.22
C ASN A 113 12.39 -1.50 4.23
N THR A 114 11.41 -1.48 3.35
CA THR A 114 11.20 -2.52 2.32
C THR A 114 12.22 -2.48 1.16
N TYR A 115 13.21 -1.59 1.20
CA TYR A 115 14.40 -1.64 0.33
C TYR A 115 15.52 -2.51 0.93
N LYS A 116 15.50 -2.74 2.25
CA LYS A 116 16.50 -3.56 2.96
C LYS A 116 15.96 -4.93 3.36
N TYR A 117 14.72 -4.98 3.81
CA TYR A 117 14.11 -6.17 4.38
C TYR A 117 13.05 -6.74 3.44
N ALA A 118 13.15 -8.06 3.18
CA ALA A 118 12.21 -8.77 2.33
C ALA A 118 10.88 -9.05 3.07
N GLY A 119 9.81 -9.17 2.31
CA GLY A 119 8.47 -9.41 2.83
C GLY A 119 7.75 -8.13 3.24
N LEU A 120 6.66 -8.31 3.98
CA LEU A 120 5.88 -7.20 4.54
C LEU A 120 6.60 -6.64 5.78
N PRO A 121 6.46 -5.32 6.05
CA PRO A 121 6.93 -4.74 7.30
C PRO A 121 6.13 -5.28 8.49
N PRO A 122 6.58 -5.05 9.75
CA PRO A 122 5.95 -5.63 10.95
C PRO A 122 4.49 -5.24 11.18
N GLY A 123 4.00 -4.21 10.50
CA GLY A 123 2.63 -3.75 10.62
C GLY A 123 2.30 -2.64 9.64
N PRO A 124 1.04 -2.16 9.63
CA PRO A 124 0.61 -1.12 8.71
C PRO A 124 1.31 0.21 8.97
N ILE A 125 1.59 0.96 7.90
CA ILE A 125 2.20 2.30 7.93
C ILE A 125 1.16 3.41 8.11
N ARG A 126 -0.09 3.07 7.95
CA ARG A 126 -1.28 3.89 8.26
C ARG A 126 -2.47 2.98 8.52
N ILE A 127 -3.56 3.53 9.06
CA ILE A 127 -4.84 2.81 9.11
C ILE A 127 -5.41 2.79 7.68
N PRO A 128 -5.49 1.61 7.01
CA PRO A 128 -6.04 1.54 5.67
C PRO A 128 -7.57 1.70 5.68
N SER A 129 -8.11 2.22 4.59
CA SER A 129 -9.54 2.29 4.35
C SER A 129 -10.13 0.90 4.07
N ILE A 130 -11.47 0.77 4.17
CA ILE A 130 -12.16 -0.43 3.74
C ILE A 130 -11.88 -0.71 2.27
N GLN A 131 -11.84 0.33 1.44
CA GLN A 131 -11.52 0.19 0.02
C GLN A 131 -10.07 -0.26 -0.22
N GLY A 132 -9.13 0.20 0.60
CA GLY A 132 -7.75 -0.30 0.59
C GLY A 132 -7.69 -1.80 0.89
N LEU A 133 -8.40 -2.26 1.92
CA LEU A 133 -8.50 -3.68 2.27
C LEU A 133 -9.13 -4.51 1.13
N GLU A 134 -10.26 -4.04 0.60
CA GLU A 134 -10.94 -4.72 -0.50
C GLU A 134 -10.07 -4.77 -1.77
N SER A 135 -9.23 -3.77 -2.01
CA SER A 135 -8.32 -3.77 -3.15
C SER A 135 -7.25 -4.87 -3.08
N VAL A 136 -6.83 -5.24 -1.88
CA VAL A 136 -5.92 -6.36 -1.65
C VAL A 136 -6.65 -7.69 -1.75
N LEU A 137 -7.82 -7.81 -1.10
CA LEU A 137 -8.63 -9.04 -1.10
C LEU A 137 -9.17 -9.41 -2.49
N ASN A 138 -9.35 -8.41 -3.36
CA ASN A 138 -9.85 -8.56 -4.74
C ASN A 138 -8.85 -7.97 -5.75
N TYR A 139 -7.55 -8.20 -5.53
CA TYR A 139 -6.51 -7.67 -6.40
C TYR A 139 -6.64 -8.13 -7.84
N THR A 140 -6.18 -7.31 -8.77
CA THR A 140 -6.16 -7.66 -10.19
C THR A 140 -5.02 -8.64 -10.48
N HIS A 141 -5.35 -9.78 -11.06
CA HIS A 141 -4.36 -10.76 -11.48
C HIS A 141 -3.65 -10.31 -12.75
N HIS A 142 -2.33 -10.20 -12.67
CA HIS A 142 -1.43 -9.85 -13.77
C HIS A 142 0.00 -10.29 -13.43
N ASN A 143 0.97 -10.04 -14.33
CA ASN A 143 2.38 -10.40 -14.14
C ASN A 143 3.32 -9.21 -13.90
N PHE A 144 2.78 -8.02 -13.67
CA PHE A 144 3.58 -6.82 -13.44
C PHE A 144 4.29 -6.89 -12.09
N ILE A 145 5.54 -6.41 -12.05
CA ILE A 145 6.40 -6.32 -10.86
C ILE A 145 7.08 -4.95 -10.74
N TYR A 146 6.86 -4.06 -11.70
CA TYR A 146 7.35 -2.68 -11.71
C TYR A 146 6.22 -1.71 -12.01
N MET A 147 6.32 -0.52 -11.44
CA MET A 147 5.47 0.63 -11.78
C MET A 147 6.28 1.92 -11.72
N CYS A 148 5.85 2.93 -12.44
CA CYS A 148 6.33 4.30 -12.32
C CYS A 148 5.19 5.26 -12.68
N ALA A 149 5.26 6.50 -12.20
CA ALA A 149 4.25 7.50 -12.52
C ALA A 149 4.13 7.69 -14.03
N LYS A 150 2.90 7.93 -14.51
CA LYS A 150 2.63 8.24 -15.91
C LYS A 150 3.12 9.61 -16.28
N GLU A 151 3.58 9.71 -17.51
CA GLU A 151 4.08 10.93 -18.14
C GLU A 151 3.01 12.00 -18.37
N ASP A 152 1.72 11.64 -18.32
CA ASP A 152 0.58 12.57 -18.43
C ASP A 152 0.26 13.33 -17.14
N PHE A 153 0.90 12.95 -16.02
CA PHE A 153 0.66 13.48 -14.67
C PHE A 153 -0.79 13.29 -14.17
N SER A 154 -1.46 12.25 -14.66
CA SER A 154 -2.81 11.88 -14.22
C SER A 154 -2.88 11.39 -12.77
N GLY A 155 -1.75 11.22 -12.09
CA GLY A 155 -1.66 10.62 -10.75
C GLY A 155 -1.82 9.10 -10.78
N THR A 156 -1.68 8.49 -11.96
CA THR A 156 -1.69 7.02 -12.15
C THR A 156 -0.31 6.51 -12.58
N HIS A 157 -0.18 5.19 -12.72
CA HIS A 157 1.09 4.53 -13.00
C HIS A 157 1.09 3.76 -14.32
N ASN A 158 2.27 3.67 -14.93
CA ASN A 158 2.59 2.70 -15.95
C ASN A 158 3.14 1.44 -15.28
N PHE A 159 2.53 0.29 -15.55
CA PHE A 159 2.96 -1.00 -15.04
C PHE A 159 3.83 -1.74 -16.04
N ALA A 160 4.77 -2.56 -15.54
CA ALA A 160 5.66 -3.34 -16.39
C ALA A 160 5.99 -4.70 -15.75
N ALA A 161 6.12 -5.73 -16.61
CA ALA A 161 6.52 -7.07 -16.20
C ALA A 161 8.04 -7.26 -16.23
N THR A 162 8.77 -6.43 -16.99
CA THR A 162 10.22 -6.54 -17.16
C THR A 162 10.90 -5.22 -16.81
N LEU A 163 12.17 -5.31 -16.40
CA LEU A 163 12.99 -4.13 -16.12
C LEU A 163 13.14 -3.25 -17.36
N SER A 164 13.30 -3.84 -18.55
CA SER A 164 13.42 -3.10 -19.80
C SER A 164 12.19 -2.22 -20.08
N GLN A 165 10.98 -2.78 -19.92
CA GLN A 165 9.73 -2.02 -20.04
C GLN A 165 9.63 -0.91 -19.00
N HIS A 166 10.00 -1.21 -17.74
CA HIS A 166 10.01 -0.21 -16.68
C HIS A 166 10.96 0.95 -17.00
N MET A 167 12.16 0.66 -17.45
CA MET A 167 13.15 1.70 -17.83
C MET A 167 12.66 2.54 -19.01
N ALA A 168 11.93 1.96 -19.97
CA ALA A 168 11.32 2.70 -21.06
C ALA A 168 10.22 3.67 -20.54
N ASN A 169 9.36 3.20 -19.64
CA ASN A 169 8.34 4.00 -18.98
C ASN A 169 8.96 5.15 -18.16
N ALA A 170 9.97 4.84 -17.35
CA ALA A 170 10.67 5.83 -16.53
C ALA A 170 11.35 6.92 -17.38
N ARG A 171 11.93 6.56 -18.54
CA ARG A 171 12.51 7.54 -19.49
C ARG A 171 11.45 8.49 -20.04
N ARG A 172 10.26 8.00 -20.42
CA ARG A 172 9.17 8.85 -20.90
C ARG A 172 8.74 9.85 -19.82
N TYR A 173 8.56 9.37 -18.60
CA TYR A 173 8.23 10.23 -17.47
C TYR A 173 9.30 11.30 -17.22
N GLN A 174 10.59 10.92 -17.21
CA GLN A 174 11.70 11.86 -17.01
C GLN A 174 11.80 12.89 -18.15
N GLN A 175 11.57 12.47 -19.41
CA GLN A 175 11.56 13.40 -20.55
C GLN A 175 10.45 14.45 -20.40
N GLU A 176 9.28 14.03 -19.95
CA GLU A 176 8.16 14.94 -19.76
C GLU A 176 8.38 15.91 -18.58
N LEU A 177 8.98 15.45 -17.47
CA LEU A 177 9.44 16.33 -16.38
C LEU A 177 10.40 17.41 -16.89
N ASN A 178 11.37 17.00 -17.71
CA ASN A 178 12.37 17.93 -18.28
C ASN A 178 11.72 18.97 -19.21
N LYS A 179 10.78 18.56 -20.07
CA LYS A 179 10.02 19.50 -20.94
C LYS A 179 9.26 20.53 -20.13
N ARG A 180 8.63 20.12 -19.04
CA ARG A 180 7.85 21.01 -18.16
C ARG A 180 8.72 21.76 -17.14
N ARG A 181 10.03 21.57 -17.14
CA ARG A 181 10.99 22.16 -16.20
C ARG A 181 10.66 21.91 -14.73
N ILE A 182 10.04 20.75 -14.43
CA ILE A 182 9.76 20.31 -13.07
C ILE A 182 11.04 19.65 -12.52
N LYS A 183 11.59 20.22 -11.43
CA LYS A 183 12.82 19.73 -10.75
C LYS A 183 12.48 18.86 -9.54
#